data_ef7f2666905b6ce6b4e4bc9cd4010c35
#
_entry.id   ef7f2666905b6ce6b4e4bc9cd4010c35
#
_cell.length_a   1.000
_cell.length_b   1.000
_cell.length_c   1.000
_cell.angle_alpha   90.00
_cell.angle_beta   90.00
_cell.angle_gamma   90.00
#
_symmetry.space_group_name_H-M   'P 1'
#
loop_
_entity.id
_entity.type
_entity.pdbx_description
1 polymer ?
#
loop_
_entity_poly.entity_id
_entity_poly.type
_entity_poly.pdbx_seq_one_letter_code
_entity_poly.pdbx_strand_id
1 'polypeptide(L)'
;MHGIDRSVPLFFTCVGGTRIPITPQLVVDVFRVSRIEFPNYPSCERLRTVSRDELMSAFCERSTAWGDRLFIPCRSFGKGPRFMNMVMNFVLDPLSHYNSITEPRVRFLLSLLEHLTIDFPSHFILSIIDVHLDSTSRDKLIFPSAITRILRYFSVPFPSSDHFTVMCATDYATVKRSEA
;
A
#
# COMPACT_ATOMS: atom_id res chain seq x y z
N MET A 1 -10.08 -5.76 25.10
CA MET A 1 -10.02 -5.85 23.63
C MET A 1 -9.84 -7.32 23.28
N HIS A 2 -10.81 -7.96 22.65
CA HIS A 2 -10.70 -9.34 22.24
C HIS A 2 -9.69 -9.39 21.08
N GLY A 3 -8.61 -10.13 21.28
CA GLY A 3 -7.64 -10.36 20.23
C GLY A 3 -8.35 -11.03 19.04
N ILE A 4 -8.24 -10.44 17.87
CA ILE A 4 -8.73 -11.07 16.64
C ILE A 4 -7.97 -12.38 16.51
N ASP A 5 -8.69 -13.49 16.45
CA ASP A 5 -8.09 -14.81 16.17
C ASP A 5 -7.41 -14.73 14.80
N ARG A 6 -6.09 -14.74 14.81
CA ARG A 6 -5.24 -14.52 13.63
C ARG A 6 -5.19 -15.72 12.70
N SER A 7 -5.75 -16.87 13.12
CA SER A 7 -5.86 -18.07 12.31
C SER A 7 -7.12 -18.08 11.46
N VAL A 8 -8.12 -17.26 11.78
CA VAL A 8 -9.39 -17.21 11.04
C VAL A 8 -9.19 -16.42 9.74
N PRO A 9 -9.57 -16.99 8.59
CA PRO A 9 -9.54 -16.30 7.32
C PRO A 9 -10.43 -15.06 7.36
N LEU A 10 -9.92 -13.92 6.93
CA LEU A 10 -10.73 -12.70 6.81
C LEU A 10 -11.76 -12.84 5.68
N PHE A 11 -11.37 -13.49 4.58
CA PHE A 11 -12.27 -13.87 3.49
C PHE A 11 -11.66 -15.00 2.66
N PHE A 12 -12.47 -15.54 1.74
CA PHE A 12 -12.01 -16.53 0.77
C PHE A 12 -12.19 -15.99 -0.63
N THR A 13 -11.28 -16.36 -1.51
CA THR A 13 -11.44 -16.18 -2.96
C THR A 13 -11.38 -17.54 -3.65
N CYS A 14 -11.89 -17.63 -4.88
CA CYS A 14 -11.82 -18.84 -5.69
C CYS A 14 -11.24 -18.51 -7.05
N VAL A 15 -10.14 -19.14 -7.41
CA VAL A 15 -9.48 -18.94 -8.69
C VAL A 15 -9.16 -20.29 -9.33
N GLY A 16 -9.62 -20.52 -10.56
CA GLY A 16 -9.40 -21.79 -11.26
C GLY A 16 -9.92 -23.00 -10.47
N GLY A 17 -11.02 -22.85 -9.73
CA GLY A 17 -11.59 -23.90 -8.87
C GLY A 17 -10.88 -24.08 -7.52
N THR A 18 -9.76 -23.41 -7.30
CA THR A 18 -9.00 -23.47 -6.04
C THR A 18 -9.52 -22.42 -5.06
N ARG A 19 -9.97 -22.86 -3.88
CA ARG A 19 -10.38 -21.96 -2.79
C ARG A 19 -9.16 -21.51 -2.00
N ILE A 20 -8.95 -20.20 -1.92
CA ILE A 20 -7.80 -19.56 -1.29
C ILE A 20 -8.27 -18.77 -0.07
N PRO A 21 -7.85 -19.14 1.15
CA PRO A 21 -8.11 -18.33 2.35
C PRO A 21 -7.19 -17.14 2.37
N ILE A 22 -7.74 -15.94 2.44
CA ILE A 22 -6.96 -14.70 2.51
C ILE A 22 -6.84 -14.29 3.97
N THR A 23 -5.64 -14.52 4.52
CA THR A 23 -5.31 -14.25 5.93
C THR A 23 -3.99 -13.50 6.04
N PRO A 24 -3.76 -12.76 7.12
CA PRO A 24 -2.43 -12.19 7.36
C PRO A 24 -1.32 -13.26 7.43
N GLN A 25 -1.63 -14.46 7.91
CA GLN A 25 -0.66 -15.56 7.95
C GLN A 25 -0.27 -16.01 6.54
N LEU A 26 -1.20 -16.07 5.59
CA LEU A 26 -0.87 -16.36 4.19
C LEU A 26 0.16 -15.34 3.64
N VAL A 27 -0.01 -14.06 3.95
CA VAL A 27 0.93 -13.02 3.51
C VAL A 27 2.32 -13.25 4.12
N VAL A 28 2.39 -13.61 5.40
CA VAL A 28 3.64 -14.02 6.06
C VAL A 28 4.31 -15.17 5.32
N ASP A 29 3.56 -16.23 5.04
CA ASP A 29 4.09 -17.46 4.45
C ASP A 29 4.59 -17.25 3.01
N VAL A 30 3.83 -16.48 2.21
CA VAL A 30 4.15 -16.20 0.81
C VAL A 30 5.29 -15.20 0.66
N PHE A 31 5.31 -14.13 1.47
CA PHE A 31 6.25 -13.02 1.30
C PHE A 31 7.44 -13.08 2.26
N ARG A 32 7.42 -13.98 3.26
CA ARG A 32 8.45 -14.12 4.30
C ARG A 32 8.63 -12.83 5.10
N VAL A 33 7.55 -12.13 5.39
CA VAL A 33 7.51 -10.94 6.24
C VAL A 33 7.03 -11.30 7.64
N SER A 34 7.48 -10.56 8.64
CA SER A 34 7.07 -10.81 10.03
C SER A 34 5.74 -10.13 10.35
N ARG A 35 4.97 -10.75 11.25
CA ARG A 35 3.84 -10.12 11.92
C ARG A 35 4.34 -9.19 13.02
N ILE A 36 3.63 -8.08 13.20
CA ILE A 36 3.82 -7.19 14.34
C ILE A 36 2.59 -7.33 15.25
N GLU A 37 2.81 -7.72 16.50
CA GLU A 37 1.72 -8.01 17.41
C GLU A 37 0.96 -6.75 17.83
N PHE A 38 1.70 -5.68 18.10
CA PHE A 38 1.16 -4.39 18.52
C PHE A 38 1.65 -3.29 17.58
N PRO A 39 1.05 -3.17 16.37
CA PRO A 39 1.46 -2.14 15.42
C PRO A 39 1.01 -0.76 15.91
N ASN A 40 1.85 0.23 15.71
CA ASN A 40 1.50 1.62 15.97
C ASN A 40 0.54 2.17 14.90
N TYR A 41 0.74 1.77 13.64
CA TYR A 41 -0.14 2.18 12.55
C TYR A 41 -1.34 1.23 12.41
N PRO A 42 -2.57 1.72 12.20
CA PRO A 42 -2.99 3.13 12.09
C PRO A 42 -3.39 3.78 13.42
N SER A 43 -3.29 3.06 14.54
CA SER A 43 -3.93 3.42 15.82
C SER A 43 -3.10 4.40 16.68
N CYS A 44 -1.91 4.78 16.26
CA CYS A 44 -1.06 5.73 16.98
C CYS A 44 -1.75 7.08 17.16
N GLU A 45 -1.78 7.56 18.39
CA GLU A 45 -2.38 8.86 18.72
C GLU A 45 -1.75 10.00 17.90
N ARG A 46 -0.43 9.98 17.73
CA ARG A 46 0.29 10.95 16.90
C ARG A 46 -0.30 11.07 15.49
N LEU A 47 -0.58 9.95 14.84
CA LEU A 47 -1.16 9.95 13.49
C LEU A 47 -2.61 10.46 13.46
N ARG A 48 -3.37 10.29 14.55
CA ARG A 48 -4.75 10.74 14.62
C ARG A 48 -4.87 12.24 14.92
N THR A 49 -3.94 12.78 15.71
CA THR A 49 -3.98 14.16 16.18
C THR A 49 -3.20 15.14 15.32
N VAL A 50 -2.25 14.66 14.49
CA VAL A 50 -1.46 15.54 13.62
C VAL A 50 -2.35 16.35 12.69
N SER A 51 -2.17 17.66 12.69
CA SER A 51 -2.93 18.57 11.85
C SER A 51 -2.47 18.50 10.39
N ARG A 52 -3.32 18.98 9.47
CA ARG A 52 -2.95 19.09 8.04
C ARG A 52 -1.75 20.01 7.82
N ASP A 53 -1.65 21.08 8.59
CA ASP A 53 -0.53 22.04 8.47
C ASP A 53 0.78 21.42 8.95
N GLU A 54 0.76 20.62 10.01
CA GLU A 54 1.93 19.86 10.45
C GLU A 54 2.34 18.81 9.41
N LEU A 55 1.38 18.12 8.78
CA LEU A 55 1.67 17.21 7.67
C LEU A 55 2.36 17.95 6.52
N MET A 56 1.83 19.11 6.13
CA MET A 56 2.44 19.91 5.07
C MET A 56 3.86 20.36 5.42
N SER A 57 4.08 20.78 6.66
CA SER A 57 5.40 21.20 7.14
C SER A 57 6.41 20.04 7.13
N ALA A 58 5.96 18.82 7.40
CA ALA A 58 6.82 17.63 7.40
C ALA A 58 7.22 17.19 5.98
N PHE A 59 6.37 17.43 4.97
CA PHE A 59 6.56 16.89 3.63
C PHE A 59 6.98 17.91 2.58
N CYS A 60 6.62 19.19 2.75
CA CYS A 60 6.83 20.22 1.74
C CYS A 60 8.03 21.12 2.08
N GLU A 61 8.87 21.40 1.09
CA GLU A 61 10.01 22.32 1.23
C GLU A 61 9.56 23.79 1.32
N ARG A 62 8.38 24.10 0.82
CA ARG A 62 7.81 25.45 0.85
C ARG A 62 6.53 25.45 1.66
N SER A 63 6.30 26.50 2.43
CA SER A 63 5.03 26.68 3.14
C SER A 63 3.87 26.66 2.13
N THR A 64 3.15 25.56 2.12
CA THR A 64 1.99 25.35 1.27
C THR A 64 0.84 24.92 2.16
N ALA A 65 -0.25 25.66 2.18
CA ALA A 65 -1.42 25.29 2.95
C ALA A 65 -2.17 24.13 2.26
N TRP A 66 -2.63 23.18 3.04
CA TRP A 66 -3.51 22.12 2.52
C TRP A 66 -4.85 22.69 2.05
N GLY A 67 -5.42 23.59 2.87
CA GLY A 67 -6.75 24.15 2.62
C GLY A 67 -7.83 23.06 2.57
N ASP A 68 -8.86 23.29 1.76
CA ASP A 68 -10.00 22.37 1.61
C ASP A 68 -9.76 21.30 0.52
N ARG A 69 -8.54 21.12 0.07
CA ARG A 69 -8.23 20.16 -0.99
C ARG A 69 -8.41 18.73 -0.50
N LEU A 70 -8.94 17.86 -1.35
CA LEU A 70 -9.04 16.41 -1.07
C LEU A 70 -7.69 15.71 -1.19
N PHE A 71 -6.76 16.28 -1.97
CA PHE A 71 -5.43 15.71 -2.23
C PHE A 71 -4.39 16.80 -2.49
N ILE A 72 -3.14 16.45 -2.26
CA ILE A 72 -1.99 17.32 -2.47
C ILE A 72 -1.21 16.83 -3.69
N PRO A 73 -0.76 17.72 -4.58
CA PRO A 73 0.17 17.35 -5.63
C PRO A 73 1.52 16.90 -5.04
N CYS A 74 2.00 15.71 -5.41
CA CYS A 74 3.28 15.20 -4.89
C CYS A 74 4.49 16.03 -5.33
N ARG A 75 4.34 16.88 -6.37
CA ARG A 75 5.36 17.86 -6.77
C ARG A 75 5.67 18.91 -5.68
N SER A 76 4.75 19.10 -4.72
CA SER A 76 4.96 20.00 -3.58
C SER A 76 5.86 19.41 -2.51
N PHE A 77 6.09 18.10 -2.54
CA PHE A 77 6.92 17.41 -1.57
C PHE A 77 8.41 17.64 -1.83
N GLY A 78 9.17 17.68 -0.75
CA GLY A 78 10.62 17.60 -0.79
C GLY A 78 11.11 16.30 -1.44
N LYS A 79 12.36 16.22 -1.84
CA LYS A 79 12.94 15.08 -2.58
C LYS A 79 12.78 13.76 -1.83
N GLY A 80 13.08 13.74 -0.52
CA GLY A 80 12.97 12.55 0.32
C GLY A 80 11.52 12.02 0.41
N PRO A 81 10.56 12.81 0.90
CA PRO A 81 9.15 12.42 0.94
C PRO A 81 8.57 12.03 -0.42
N ARG A 82 8.98 12.67 -1.50
CA ARG A 82 8.57 12.32 -2.87
C ARG A 82 9.06 10.93 -3.26
N PHE A 83 10.31 10.61 -2.97
CA PHE A 83 10.88 9.29 -3.20
C PHE A 83 10.16 8.23 -2.38
N MET A 84 9.94 8.48 -1.08
CA MET A 84 9.20 7.56 -0.22
C MET A 84 7.76 7.34 -0.69
N ASN A 85 7.07 8.40 -1.16
CA ASN A 85 5.74 8.25 -1.77
C ASN A 85 5.78 7.38 -3.02
N MET A 86 6.82 7.49 -3.84
CA MET A 86 7.01 6.63 -5.01
C MET A 86 7.16 5.16 -4.57
N VAL A 87 8.03 4.87 -3.60
CA VAL A 87 8.21 3.50 -3.06
C VAL A 87 6.90 2.98 -2.48
N MET A 88 6.19 3.80 -1.71
CA MET A 88 4.89 3.44 -1.16
C MET A 88 3.90 3.06 -2.25
N ASN A 89 3.80 3.85 -3.32
CA ASN A 89 2.90 3.58 -4.44
C ASN A 89 3.22 2.31 -5.22
N PHE A 90 4.48 1.93 -5.30
CA PHE A 90 4.87 0.73 -6.06
C PHE A 90 4.89 -0.55 -5.23
N VAL A 91 5.14 -0.44 -3.93
CA VAL A 91 5.44 -1.60 -3.10
C VAL A 91 4.41 -1.85 -2.00
N LEU A 92 4.03 -0.80 -1.27
CA LEU A 92 3.27 -0.94 -0.03
C LEU A 92 1.78 -0.70 -0.19
N ASP A 93 1.40 0.24 -1.03
CA ASP A 93 0.01 0.67 -1.21
C ASP A 93 -0.18 1.25 -2.63
N PRO A 94 -0.24 0.38 -3.66
CA PRO A 94 -0.28 0.79 -5.05
C PRO A 94 -1.51 1.61 -5.41
N LEU A 95 -1.27 2.73 -6.08
CA LEU A 95 -2.31 3.54 -6.70
C LEU A 95 -2.05 3.72 -8.19
N SER A 96 -3.11 4.01 -8.91
CA SER A 96 -3.04 4.36 -10.34
C SER A 96 -2.45 5.73 -10.59
N HIS A 97 -2.53 6.64 -9.62
CA HIS A 97 -2.10 8.03 -9.73
C HIS A 97 -1.14 8.37 -8.59
N TYR A 98 0.14 8.45 -8.90
CA TYR A 98 1.20 8.82 -7.94
C TYR A 98 1.48 10.33 -7.89
N ASN A 99 0.83 11.12 -8.76
CA ASN A 99 1.05 12.57 -8.85
C ASN A 99 0.34 13.38 -7.76
N SER A 100 -0.62 12.75 -7.08
CA SER A 100 -1.36 13.36 -5.98
C SER A 100 -1.58 12.35 -4.87
N ILE A 101 -1.69 12.83 -3.65
CA ILE A 101 -1.82 12.00 -2.45
C ILE A 101 -2.96 12.51 -1.56
N THR A 102 -3.76 11.59 -1.04
CA THR A 102 -4.84 11.87 -0.09
C THR A 102 -4.31 11.95 1.34
N GLU A 103 -5.08 12.57 2.23
CA GLU A 103 -4.70 12.69 3.64
C GLU A 103 -4.40 11.34 4.34
N PRO A 104 -5.22 10.29 4.20
CA PRO A 104 -4.89 8.99 4.81
C PRO A 104 -3.53 8.46 4.36
N ARG A 105 -3.18 8.65 3.10
CA ARG A 105 -1.90 8.22 2.56
C ARG A 105 -0.72 9.09 3.02
N VAL A 106 -0.94 10.39 3.21
CA VAL A 106 0.09 11.25 3.83
C VAL A 106 0.36 10.81 5.26
N ARG A 107 -0.69 10.44 6.01
CA ARG A 107 -0.54 9.88 7.37
C ARG A 107 0.19 8.53 7.36
N PHE A 108 -0.07 7.67 6.37
CA PHE A 108 0.69 6.45 6.19
C PHE A 108 2.15 6.73 5.84
N LEU A 109 2.41 7.69 4.95
CA LEU A 109 3.77 8.13 4.62
C LEU A 109 4.50 8.71 5.85
N LEU A 110 3.79 9.48 6.70
CA LEU A 110 4.34 9.96 7.98
C LEU A 110 4.74 8.80 8.88
N SER A 111 3.91 7.75 8.97
CA SER A 111 4.24 6.58 9.77
C SER A 111 5.54 5.90 9.33
N LEU A 112 5.81 5.86 8.03
CA LEU A 112 7.06 5.34 7.48
C LEU A 112 8.25 6.23 7.83
N LEU A 113 8.09 7.56 7.75
CA LEU A 113 9.16 8.52 8.08
C LEU A 113 9.46 8.56 9.58
N GLU A 114 8.45 8.38 10.42
CA GLU A 114 8.60 8.32 11.89
C GLU A 114 8.98 6.90 12.39
N HIS A 115 9.25 5.97 11.46
CA HIS A 115 9.61 4.57 11.79
C HIS A 115 8.59 3.86 12.70
N LEU A 116 7.31 4.19 12.54
CA LEU A 116 6.26 3.52 13.29
C LEU A 116 6.12 2.06 12.83
N THR A 117 5.80 1.19 13.77
CA THR A 117 5.60 -0.23 13.46
C THR A 117 4.29 -0.44 12.69
N ILE A 118 4.38 -1.17 11.57
CA ILE A 118 3.26 -1.46 10.68
C ILE A 118 3.14 -2.98 10.56
N ASP A 119 1.96 -3.54 10.84
CA ASP A 119 1.67 -4.94 10.50
C ASP A 119 1.38 -5.03 9.00
N PHE A 120 2.43 -5.15 8.19
CA PHE A 120 2.33 -5.17 6.73
C PHE A 120 1.33 -6.24 6.23
N PRO A 121 1.30 -7.47 6.75
CA PRO A 121 0.32 -8.47 6.31
C PRO A 121 -1.13 -8.02 6.44
N SER A 122 -1.50 -7.41 7.56
CA SER A 122 -2.86 -6.86 7.73
C SER A 122 -3.10 -5.66 6.84
N HIS A 123 -2.14 -4.74 6.73
CA HIS A 123 -2.25 -3.58 5.85
C HIS A 123 -2.45 -3.98 4.39
N PHE A 124 -1.67 -4.95 3.90
CA PHE A 124 -1.78 -5.48 2.53
C PHE A 124 -3.20 -5.99 2.22
N ILE A 125 -3.78 -6.77 3.15
CA ILE A 125 -5.14 -7.30 2.96
C ILE A 125 -6.17 -6.17 2.98
N LEU A 126 -6.07 -5.24 3.92
CA LEU A 126 -6.98 -4.09 4.01
C LEU A 126 -6.92 -3.24 2.74
N SER A 127 -5.74 -3.00 2.19
CA SER A 127 -5.59 -2.26 0.92
C SER A 127 -6.31 -2.95 -0.24
N ILE A 128 -6.29 -4.29 -0.30
CA ILE A 128 -7.04 -5.06 -1.32
C ILE A 128 -8.55 -4.89 -1.11
N ILE A 129 -9.01 -4.97 0.12
CA ILE A 129 -10.43 -4.81 0.47
C ILE A 129 -10.91 -3.41 0.10
N ASP A 130 -10.15 -2.38 0.47
CA ASP A 130 -10.50 -0.98 0.21
C ASP A 130 -10.66 -0.71 -1.28
N VAL A 131 -9.75 -1.20 -2.11
CA VAL A 131 -9.87 -1.08 -3.57
C VAL A 131 -11.04 -1.87 -4.13
N HIS A 132 -11.36 -3.04 -3.57
CA HIS A 132 -12.51 -3.81 -4.00
C HIS A 132 -13.83 -3.10 -3.68
N LEU A 133 -13.90 -2.42 -2.55
CA LEU A 133 -15.08 -1.66 -2.12
C LEU A 133 -15.21 -0.31 -2.85
N ASP A 134 -14.11 0.24 -3.36
CA ASP A 134 -14.11 1.47 -4.15
C ASP A 134 -14.64 1.21 -5.56
N SER A 135 -15.90 1.58 -5.79
CA SER A 135 -16.56 1.41 -7.09
C SER A 135 -15.89 2.17 -8.24
N THR A 136 -15.06 3.17 -7.95
CA THR A 136 -14.36 4.00 -8.94
C THR A 136 -13.05 3.38 -9.44
N SER A 137 -12.52 2.40 -8.70
CA SER A 137 -11.23 1.76 -8.96
C SER A 137 -11.31 0.37 -9.60
N ARG A 138 -12.49 -0.04 -10.10
CA ARG A 138 -12.77 -1.42 -10.56
C ARG A 138 -11.87 -1.93 -11.69
N ASP A 139 -11.26 -1.05 -12.45
CA ASP A 139 -10.49 -1.42 -13.65
C ASP A 139 -9.02 -1.71 -13.37
N LYS A 140 -8.58 -1.69 -12.11
CA LYS A 140 -7.16 -1.81 -11.77
C LYS A 140 -6.91 -2.90 -10.75
N LEU A 141 -6.08 -3.85 -11.14
CA LEU A 141 -5.56 -4.86 -10.24
C LEU A 141 -4.40 -4.25 -9.44
N ILE A 142 -4.59 -4.10 -8.13
CA ILE A 142 -3.50 -3.74 -7.23
C ILE A 142 -2.65 -4.96 -6.90
N PHE A 143 -1.38 -4.78 -6.65
CA PHE A 143 -0.44 -5.85 -6.29
C PHE A 143 -0.40 -7.05 -7.27
N PRO A 144 -0.35 -6.88 -8.60
CA PRO A 144 -0.44 -7.98 -9.54
C PRO A 144 0.65 -9.05 -9.30
N SER A 145 1.89 -8.63 -9.01
CA SER A 145 2.99 -9.54 -8.70
C SER A 145 2.75 -10.33 -7.40
N ALA A 146 2.15 -9.69 -6.40
CA ALA A 146 1.83 -10.34 -5.12
C ALA A 146 0.71 -11.37 -5.31
N ILE A 147 -0.34 -11.02 -6.04
CA ILE A 147 -1.42 -11.95 -6.38
C ILE A 147 -0.86 -13.16 -7.14
N THR A 148 0.00 -12.93 -8.13
CA THR A 148 0.67 -14.03 -8.87
C THR A 148 1.46 -14.94 -7.93
N ARG A 149 2.18 -14.40 -6.93
CA ARG A 149 2.90 -15.22 -5.95
C ARG A 149 1.96 -16.05 -5.09
N ILE A 150 0.84 -15.46 -4.64
CA ILE A 150 -0.18 -16.17 -3.88
C ILE A 150 -0.77 -17.33 -4.70
N LEU A 151 -1.14 -17.06 -5.96
CA LEU A 151 -1.68 -18.09 -6.85
C LEU A 151 -0.67 -19.24 -7.08
N ARG A 152 0.61 -18.93 -7.26
CA ARG A 152 1.67 -19.95 -7.37
C ARG A 152 1.84 -20.74 -6.08
N TYR A 153 1.73 -20.12 -4.92
CA TYR A 153 1.81 -20.80 -3.63
C TYR A 153 0.72 -21.88 -3.49
N PHE A 154 -0.47 -21.64 -4.04
CA PHE A 154 -1.58 -22.61 -4.09
C PHE A 154 -1.57 -23.50 -5.35
N SER A 155 -0.50 -23.45 -6.14
CA SER A 155 -0.37 -24.24 -7.38
C SER A 155 -1.55 -24.04 -8.34
N VAL A 156 -2.13 -22.84 -8.37
CA VAL A 156 -3.18 -22.51 -9.34
C VAL A 156 -2.58 -22.55 -10.74
N PRO A 157 -3.16 -23.32 -11.69
CA PRO A 157 -2.62 -23.42 -13.03
C PRO A 157 -2.76 -22.09 -13.77
N PHE A 158 -1.68 -21.67 -14.44
CA PHE A 158 -1.68 -20.54 -15.35
C PHE A 158 -1.75 -21.05 -16.79
N PRO A 159 -2.54 -20.42 -17.66
CA PRO A 159 -2.54 -20.75 -19.08
C PRO A 159 -1.12 -20.59 -19.66
N SER A 160 -0.67 -21.56 -20.43
CA SER A 160 0.68 -21.58 -21.01
C SER A 160 0.93 -20.50 -22.07
N SER A 161 -0.14 -19.87 -22.57
CA SER A 161 -0.11 -18.85 -23.63
C SER A 161 0.04 -17.41 -23.10
N ASP A 162 -0.10 -17.20 -21.80
CA ASP A 162 -0.06 -15.86 -21.25
C ASP A 162 1.37 -15.44 -20.97
N HIS A 163 1.96 -14.69 -21.90
CA HIS A 163 3.19 -13.95 -21.65
C HIS A 163 2.88 -12.80 -20.68
N PHE A 164 3.06 -13.04 -19.38
CA PHE A 164 3.02 -11.98 -18.40
C PHE A 164 4.26 -11.09 -18.59
N THR A 165 4.09 -9.94 -19.20
CA THR A 165 5.10 -8.91 -19.15
C THR A 165 5.13 -8.40 -17.71
N VAL A 166 6.13 -8.83 -16.93
CA VAL A 166 6.42 -8.22 -15.64
C VAL A 166 6.85 -6.79 -15.96
N MET A 167 5.93 -5.84 -15.80
CA MET A 167 6.32 -4.44 -15.82
C MET A 167 7.28 -4.25 -14.65
N CYS A 168 8.55 -4.06 -14.94
CA CYS A 168 9.54 -3.66 -13.95
C CYS A 168 9.07 -2.33 -13.36
N ALA A 169 8.70 -2.33 -12.09
CA ALA A 169 8.08 -1.18 -11.43
C ALA A 169 9.01 0.04 -11.34
N THR A 170 10.28 -0.13 -11.64
CA THR A 170 11.29 0.93 -11.61
C THR A 170 12.16 0.84 -12.86
N ASP A 171 11.66 1.35 -13.96
CA ASP A 171 12.54 1.70 -15.06
C ASP A 171 13.41 2.89 -14.60
N TYR A 172 14.71 2.80 -14.85
CA TYR A 172 15.71 3.85 -14.56
C TYR A 172 15.28 5.24 -15.09
N ALA A 173 14.49 5.27 -16.17
CA ALA A 173 13.86 6.46 -16.71
C ALA A 173 12.84 7.11 -15.77
N THR A 174 12.16 6.34 -14.91
CA THR A 174 11.19 6.84 -13.94
C THR A 174 11.89 7.53 -12.77
N VAL A 175 13.03 7.01 -12.33
CA VAL A 175 13.86 7.63 -11.29
C VAL A 175 14.43 8.96 -11.79
N LYS A 176 14.93 9.02 -13.03
CA LYS A 176 15.50 10.22 -13.63
C LYS A 176 14.48 11.36 -13.83
N ARG A 177 13.19 11.04 -14.09
CA ARG A 177 12.11 12.03 -14.20
C ARG A 177 11.70 12.64 -12.85
N SER A 178 12.00 11.97 -11.74
CA SER A 178 11.72 12.51 -10.40
C SER A 178 12.81 13.48 -9.91
N GLU A 179 13.96 13.54 -10.60
CA GLU A 179 15.08 14.44 -10.29
C GLU A 179 15.03 15.77 -11.08
N ALA A 180 14.18 15.88 -12.09
CA ALA A 180 13.94 17.08 -12.90
C ALA A 180 12.75 17.89 -12.36
#